data_9cd0e8a3ac8a42a2116b83906886f7a9
#
_entry.id   9cd0e8a3ac8a42a2116b83906886f7a9
#
_cell.length_a   1.000
_cell.length_b   1.000
_cell.length_c   1.000
_cell.angle_alpha   90.00
_cell.angle_beta   90.00
_cell.angle_gamma   90.00
#
_symmetry.space_group_name_H-M   'P 1'
#
loop_
_entity.id
_entity.type
_entity.pdbx_description
1 polymer ?
#
loop_
_entity_poly.entity_id
_entity_poly.type
_entity_poly.pdbx_seq_one_letter_code
_entity_poly.pdbx_strand_id
1 'polypeptide(L)'
;MEHYDWNEGWLFTPRFDPALVRPECGLELEPVRIPHTVRVLPYNYCNENEYQCLCGYRREFFAPREWAGRTVLLTFGAVAHDATVFCNGRRLFHHACGYTAFTVDLTSALHLGQKNVVAVRCDSREDLNIPPFGGQIDHLTYGGIYRAVSLDIKEPAYLRDVFIETKAEGDFRIYTSTVGLSLIHISEPTRLRRI
;
A
#
# COMPACT_ATOMS: atom_id res chain seq x y z
N MET A 1 4.13 12.68 13.99
CA MET A 1 3.58 11.74 12.99
C MET A 1 2.46 12.46 12.27
N GLU A 2 2.49 12.47 10.95
CA GLU A 2 1.42 13.02 10.11
C GLU A 2 0.83 11.86 9.32
N HIS A 3 -0.51 11.85 9.18
CA HIS A 3 -1.26 10.83 8.44
C HIS A 3 -2.14 11.52 7.41
N TYR A 4 -2.06 11.08 6.17
CA TYR A 4 -2.82 11.61 5.06
C TYR A 4 -3.68 10.53 4.42
N ASP A 5 -4.96 10.84 4.21
CA ASP A 5 -5.77 10.11 3.23
C ASP A 5 -5.15 10.36 1.84
N TRP A 6 -4.83 9.28 1.15
CA TRP A 6 -4.13 9.37 -0.13
C TRP A 6 -4.94 8.80 -1.30
N ASN A 7 -6.26 8.85 -1.18
CA ASN A 7 -7.20 8.27 -2.13
C ASN A 7 -7.45 9.13 -3.37
N GLU A 8 -7.22 10.44 -3.31
CA GLU A 8 -7.44 11.36 -4.42
C GLU A 8 -6.23 11.49 -5.36
N GLY A 9 -6.46 11.98 -6.58
CA GLY A 9 -5.39 12.35 -7.51
C GLY A 9 -4.68 11.18 -8.17
N TRP A 10 -5.31 10.01 -8.21
CA TRP A 10 -4.83 8.87 -8.98
C TRP A 10 -5.27 8.92 -10.44
N LEU A 11 -4.41 8.39 -11.28
CA LEU A 11 -4.64 8.19 -12.71
C LEU A 11 -4.57 6.68 -12.98
N PHE A 12 -5.46 6.20 -13.84
CA PHE A 12 -5.65 4.78 -14.14
C PHE A 12 -5.50 4.50 -15.62
N THR A 13 -5.02 3.30 -15.95
CA THR A 13 -5.09 2.71 -17.27
C THR A 13 -5.44 1.23 -17.18
N PRO A 14 -6.38 0.72 -18.01
CA PRO A 14 -6.77 -0.69 -18.00
C PRO A 14 -5.69 -1.61 -18.58
N ARG A 15 -4.66 -1.05 -19.21
CA ARG A 15 -3.51 -1.79 -19.72
C ARG A 15 -2.23 -1.17 -19.19
N PHE A 16 -1.47 -1.94 -18.42
CA PHE A 16 -0.18 -1.49 -17.92
C PHE A 16 0.82 -1.30 -19.07
N ASP A 17 1.47 -0.14 -19.08
CA ASP A 17 2.59 0.17 -19.95
C ASP A 17 3.79 0.59 -19.08
N PRO A 18 5.02 0.14 -19.36
CA PRO A 18 6.22 0.56 -18.64
C PRO A 18 6.48 2.08 -18.63
N ALA A 19 5.92 2.84 -19.57
CA ALA A 19 5.98 4.29 -19.55
C ALA A 19 5.30 4.90 -18.30
N LEU A 20 4.34 4.20 -17.71
CA LEU A 20 3.62 4.63 -16.52
C LEU A 20 4.53 4.92 -15.32
N VAL A 21 5.63 4.20 -15.21
CA VAL A 21 6.57 4.33 -14.08
C VAL A 21 7.59 5.45 -14.26
N ARG A 22 7.69 6.03 -15.46
CA ARG A 22 8.67 7.09 -15.78
C ARG A 22 8.16 8.44 -15.30
N PRO A 23 9.04 9.39 -14.97
CA PRO A 23 8.65 10.75 -14.63
C PRO A 23 7.79 11.40 -15.72
N GLU A 24 8.19 11.26 -16.98
CA GLU A 24 7.43 11.71 -18.15
C GLU A 24 6.62 10.53 -18.69
N CYS A 25 5.31 10.62 -18.57
CA CYS A 25 4.37 9.61 -19.04
C CYS A 25 3.53 10.23 -20.16
N GLY A 26 3.76 9.82 -21.39
CA GLY A 26 2.98 10.30 -22.56
C GLY A 26 1.70 9.51 -22.80
N LEU A 27 1.18 8.79 -21.78
CA LEU A 27 -0.03 7.96 -21.89
C LEU A 27 -1.29 8.78 -21.60
N GLU A 28 -2.37 8.47 -22.27
CA GLU A 28 -3.71 8.88 -21.88
C GLU A 28 -4.13 8.06 -20.64
N LEU A 29 -4.41 8.76 -19.53
CA LEU A 29 -4.77 8.15 -18.25
C LEU A 29 -6.09 8.71 -17.76
N GLU A 30 -6.92 7.87 -17.19
CA GLU A 30 -8.21 8.24 -16.61
C GLU A 30 -8.04 8.71 -15.16
N PRO A 31 -8.54 9.90 -14.76
CA PRO A 31 -8.54 10.31 -13.36
C PRO A 31 -9.53 9.46 -12.55
N VAL A 32 -9.03 8.89 -11.46
CA VAL A 32 -9.83 8.04 -10.57
C VAL A 32 -9.60 8.38 -9.11
N ARG A 33 -10.58 8.03 -8.29
CA ARG A 33 -10.49 8.06 -6.84
C ARG A 33 -10.38 6.63 -6.30
N ILE A 34 -9.50 6.42 -5.32
CA ILE A 34 -9.39 5.16 -4.58
C ILE A 34 -10.41 5.20 -3.41
N PRO A 35 -11.10 4.10 -3.08
CA PRO A 35 -11.11 2.77 -3.71
C PRO A 35 -11.63 2.77 -5.15
N HIS A 36 -10.96 2.01 -6.01
CA HIS A 36 -11.29 1.90 -7.42
C HIS A 36 -11.24 0.44 -7.88
N THR A 37 -12.20 0.03 -8.69
CA THR A 37 -12.19 -1.26 -9.37
C THR A 37 -11.93 -1.07 -10.86
N VAL A 38 -11.23 -2.01 -11.46
CA VAL A 38 -10.84 -1.97 -12.88
C VAL A 38 -12.04 -1.73 -13.80
N ARG A 39 -13.20 -2.29 -13.41
CA ARG A 39 -14.45 -2.13 -14.13
C ARG A 39 -15.65 -2.26 -13.20
N VAL A 40 -16.65 -1.46 -13.42
CA VAL A 40 -17.96 -1.66 -12.81
C VAL A 40 -18.66 -2.79 -13.56
N LEU A 41 -18.93 -3.88 -12.86
CA LEU A 41 -19.55 -5.06 -13.44
C LEU A 41 -21.09 -4.94 -13.40
N PRO A 42 -21.81 -5.47 -14.41
CA PRO A 42 -23.25 -5.56 -14.35
C PRO A 42 -23.67 -6.49 -13.21
N TYR A 43 -24.87 -6.26 -12.67
CA TYR A 43 -25.42 -7.03 -11.54
C TYR A 43 -25.57 -8.53 -11.87
N ASN A 44 -25.88 -8.83 -13.13
CA ASN A 44 -26.03 -10.20 -13.63
C ASN A 44 -25.14 -10.40 -14.87
N TYR A 45 -24.67 -11.62 -15.07
CA TYR A 45 -23.94 -12.04 -16.28
C TYR A 45 -22.61 -11.29 -16.51
N CYS A 46 -21.77 -11.21 -15.47
CA CYS A 46 -20.43 -10.66 -15.65
C CYS A 46 -19.50 -11.66 -16.35
N ASN A 47 -18.68 -11.14 -17.24
CA ASN A 47 -17.59 -11.88 -17.84
C ASN A 47 -16.30 -11.62 -17.04
N GLU A 48 -15.69 -12.65 -16.49
CA GLU A 48 -14.47 -12.57 -15.70
C GLU A 48 -13.31 -11.88 -16.44
N ASN A 49 -13.22 -12.08 -17.76
CA ASN A 49 -12.21 -11.43 -18.58
C ASN A 49 -12.32 -9.91 -18.61
N GLU A 50 -13.41 -9.33 -18.14
CA GLU A 50 -13.58 -7.88 -18.08
C GLU A 50 -12.81 -7.21 -16.93
N TYR A 51 -12.57 -7.93 -15.84
CA TYR A 51 -11.82 -7.42 -14.69
C TYR A 51 -10.47 -8.13 -14.46
N GLN A 52 -10.24 -9.25 -15.12
CA GLN A 52 -8.97 -9.96 -15.10
C GLN A 52 -7.99 -9.34 -16.11
N CYS A 53 -7.24 -8.37 -15.69
CA CYS A 53 -6.31 -7.66 -16.57
C CYS A 53 -5.03 -7.22 -15.83
N LEU A 54 -4.04 -6.87 -16.63
CA LEU A 54 -2.83 -6.19 -16.16
C LEU A 54 -3.02 -4.70 -16.35
N CYS A 55 -3.39 -4.01 -15.29
CA CYS A 55 -3.68 -2.57 -15.27
C CYS A 55 -2.60 -1.77 -14.55
N GLY A 56 -2.71 -0.45 -14.59
CA GLY A 56 -1.79 0.46 -13.96
C GLY A 56 -2.44 1.66 -13.30
N TYR A 57 -1.85 2.07 -12.18
CA TYR A 57 -2.21 3.30 -11.47
C TYR A 57 -0.98 4.18 -11.35
N ARG A 58 -1.19 5.50 -11.40
CA ARG A 58 -0.14 6.50 -11.27
C ARG A 58 -0.65 7.66 -10.43
N ARG A 59 0.20 8.19 -9.56
CA ARG A 59 -0.06 9.44 -8.86
C ARG A 59 1.19 10.31 -8.84
N GLU A 60 1.03 11.57 -9.19
CA GLU A 60 2.06 12.60 -9.04
C GLU A 60 1.80 13.39 -7.77
N PHE A 61 2.87 13.75 -7.07
CA PHE A 61 2.78 14.54 -5.86
C PHE A 61 4.07 15.32 -5.62
N PHE A 62 3.98 16.38 -4.85
CA PHE A 62 5.13 17.13 -4.38
C PHE A 62 5.56 16.61 -3.01
N ALA A 63 6.85 16.28 -2.85
CA ALA A 63 7.43 15.89 -1.56
C ALA A 63 8.13 17.11 -0.93
N PRO A 64 7.59 17.68 0.16
CA PRO A 64 8.17 18.84 0.79
C PRO A 64 9.59 18.60 1.32
N ARG A 65 10.41 19.63 1.40
CA ARG A 65 11.77 19.53 1.97
C ARG A 65 11.78 19.22 3.46
N GLU A 66 10.70 19.55 4.15
CA GLU A 66 10.47 19.31 5.58
C GLU A 66 10.38 17.81 5.92
N TRP A 67 10.23 16.95 4.91
CA TRP A 67 10.30 15.49 5.09
C TRP A 67 11.74 14.97 5.18
N ALA A 68 12.75 15.85 5.08
CA ALA A 68 14.15 15.45 5.24
C ALA A 68 14.39 14.81 6.61
N GLY A 69 15.01 13.63 6.61
CA GLY A 69 15.30 12.87 7.83
C GLY A 69 14.11 12.13 8.43
N ARG A 70 12.90 12.23 7.83
CA ARG A 70 11.70 11.51 8.25
C ARG A 70 11.48 10.25 7.40
N THR A 71 10.69 9.33 7.91
CA THR A 71 10.30 8.12 7.20
C THR A 71 8.93 8.31 6.53
N VAL A 72 8.85 8.06 5.23
CA VAL A 72 7.64 8.23 4.42
C VAL A 72 7.12 6.86 3.99
N LEU A 73 5.97 6.48 4.53
CA LEU A 73 5.35 5.16 4.34
C LEU A 73 4.05 5.28 3.57
N LEU A 74 3.92 4.54 2.48
CA LEU A 74 2.71 4.41 1.69
C LEU A 74 2.05 3.07 1.99
N THR A 75 0.83 3.09 2.54
CA THR A 75 0.08 1.88 2.89
C THR A 75 -1.11 1.71 1.96
N PHE A 76 -1.20 0.53 1.36
CA PHE A 76 -2.35 0.07 0.58
C PHE A 76 -3.17 -0.89 1.44
N GLY A 77 -4.45 -0.63 1.59
CA GLY A 77 -5.37 -1.50 2.33
C GLY A 77 -5.58 -2.86 1.67
N ALA A 78 -5.62 -2.90 0.36
CA ALA A 78 -5.47 -4.09 -0.48
C ALA A 78 -5.40 -3.69 -1.97
N VAL A 79 -4.73 -4.53 -2.75
CA VAL A 79 -4.66 -4.44 -4.22
C VAL A 79 -4.87 -5.84 -4.78
N ALA A 80 -5.81 -6.00 -5.69
CA ALA A 80 -6.14 -7.32 -6.21
C ALA A 80 -5.47 -7.57 -7.58
N HIS A 81 -4.66 -8.61 -7.74
CA HIS A 81 -4.23 -9.63 -6.76
C HIS A 81 -2.72 -9.56 -6.50
N ASP A 82 -1.96 -9.16 -7.52
CA ASP A 82 -0.50 -8.99 -7.51
C ASP A 82 -0.17 -7.53 -7.79
N ALA A 83 0.57 -6.90 -6.90
CA ALA A 83 0.93 -5.51 -6.98
C ALA A 83 2.44 -5.31 -6.98
N THR A 84 2.95 -4.53 -7.94
CA THR A 84 4.31 -4.02 -7.91
C THR A 84 4.29 -2.50 -7.83
N VAL A 85 4.91 -1.94 -6.80
CA VAL A 85 4.95 -0.51 -6.53
C VAL A 85 6.29 0.08 -6.94
N PHE A 86 6.22 1.19 -7.65
CA PHE A 86 7.38 1.96 -8.12
C PHE A 86 7.31 3.39 -7.56
N CYS A 87 8.46 3.98 -7.30
CA CYS A 87 8.60 5.41 -7.05
C CYS A 87 9.72 5.97 -7.93
N ASN A 88 9.43 7.03 -8.68
CA ASN A 88 10.37 7.68 -9.60
C ASN A 88 11.10 6.70 -10.54
N GLY A 89 10.37 5.71 -11.08
CA GLY A 89 10.92 4.67 -11.96
C GLY A 89 11.60 3.51 -11.25
N ARG A 90 11.89 3.61 -9.95
CA ARG A 90 12.52 2.55 -9.16
C ARG A 90 11.46 1.60 -8.61
N ARG A 91 11.61 0.29 -8.82
CA ARG A 91 10.80 -0.73 -8.17
C ARG A 91 11.14 -0.78 -6.67
N LEU A 92 10.13 -0.63 -5.81
CA LEU A 92 10.31 -0.62 -4.35
C LEU A 92 9.78 -1.87 -3.69
N PHE A 93 8.60 -2.35 -4.11
CA PHE A 93 7.90 -3.42 -3.41
C PHE A 93 7.09 -4.29 -4.35
N HIS A 94 6.90 -5.55 -3.97
CA HIS A 94 6.00 -6.48 -4.62
C HIS A 94 5.17 -7.21 -3.57
N HIS A 95 3.87 -7.31 -3.79
CA HIS A 95 2.91 -7.96 -2.91
C HIS A 95 1.99 -8.87 -3.71
N ALA A 96 1.95 -10.14 -3.34
CA ALA A 96 1.18 -11.18 -4.02
C ALA A 96 0.09 -11.72 -3.09
N CYS A 97 -0.92 -10.90 -2.81
CA CYS A 97 -2.13 -11.29 -2.08
C CYS A 97 -3.20 -10.22 -2.27
N GLY A 98 -4.36 -10.60 -2.78
CA GLY A 98 -5.46 -9.66 -3.04
C GLY A 98 -6.16 -9.09 -1.80
N TYR A 99 -5.94 -9.62 -0.60
CA TYR A 99 -6.75 -9.33 0.59
C TYR A 99 -6.03 -8.62 1.72
N THR A 100 -4.71 -8.69 1.78
CA THR A 100 -3.92 -8.15 2.88
C THR A 100 -3.40 -6.76 2.59
N ALA A 101 -3.35 -5.93 3.63
CA ALA A 101 -2.69 -4.64 3.56
C ALA A 101 -1.17 -4.80 3.51
N PHE A 102 -0.51 -3.86 2.85
CA PHE A 102 0.94 -3.79 2.81
C PHE A 102 1.42 -2.33 2.79
N THR A 103 2.63 -2.13 3.31
CA THR A 103 3.25 -0.80 3.42
C THR A 103 4.56 -0.76 2.66
N VAL A 104 4.76 0.31 1.92
CA VAL A 104 5.94 0.57 1.10
C VAL A 104 6.70 1.77 1.65
N ASP A 105 7.97 1.61 1.93
CA ASP A 105 8.85 2.72 2.32
C ASP A 105 9.32 3.48 1.07
N LEU A 106 8.87 4.72 0.95
CA LEU A 106 9.23 5.63 -0.14
C LEU A 106 10.49 6.44 0.15
N THR A 107 10.93 6.51 1.41
CA THR A 107 11.91 7.48 1.92
C THR A 107 13.15 7.62 1.03
N SER A 108 13.76 6.49 0.67
CA SER A 108 15.01 6.49 -0.11
C SER A 108 14.83 6.78 -1.61
N ALA A 109 13.59 6.79 -2.09
CA ALA A 109 13.26 7.00 -3.50
C ALA A 109 12.70 8.39 -3.79
N LEU A 110 12.42 9.20 -2.75
CA LEU A 110 11.86 10.53 -2.90
C LEU A 110 12.92 11.57 -3.28
N HIS A 111 12.53 12.45 -4.18
CA HIS A 111 13.23 13.69 -4.49
C HIS A 111 12.56 14.82 -3.72
N LEU A 112 13.14 15.21 -2.58
CA LEU A 112 12.58 16.26 -1.71
C LEU A 112 12.63 17.65 -2.37
N GLY A 113 11.58 18.43 -2.19
CA GLY A 113 11.40 19.74 -2.81
C GLY A 113 11.06 19.66 -4.31
N GLN A 114 10.65 18.49 -4.80
CA GLN A 114 10.34 18.25 -6.20
C GLN A 114 9.06 17.42 -6.39
N LYS A 115 8.59 17.36 -7.61
CA LYS A 115 7.57 16.40 -8.04
C LYS A 115 8.12 14.98 -7.99
N ASN A 116 7.31 14.07 -7.51
CA ASN A 116 7.58 12.63 -7.46
C ASN A 116 6.41 11.88 -8.09
N VAL A 117 6.68 10.66 -8.49
CA VAL A 117 5.71 9.76 -9.12
C VAL A 117 5.69 8.46 -8.38
N VAL A 118 4.51 8.06 -7.92
CA VAL A 118 4.23 6.68 -7.52
C VAL A 118 3.43 6.01 -8.63
N ALA A 119 3.85 4.82 -9.03
CA ALA A 119 3.13 3.99 -9.97
C ALA A 119 2.94 2.58 -9.40
N VAL A 120 1.80 1.97 -9.73
CA VAL A 120 1.45 0.61 -9.32
C VAL A 120 1.11 -0.19 -10.56
N ARG A 121 1.86 -1.28 -10.79
CA ARG A 121 1.45 -2.34 -11.70
C ARG A 121 0.54 -3.26 -10.90
N CYS A 122 -0.67 -3.45 -11.36
CA CYS A 122 -1.66 -4.28 -10.72
C CYS A 122 -2.11 -5.38 -11.69
N ASP A 123 -1.89 -6.62 -11.31
CA ASP A 123 -2.33 -7.80 -12.06
C ASP A 123 -3.51 -8.43 -11.33
N SER A 124 -4.69 -8.32 -11.90
CA SER A 124 -5.94 -8.85 -11.34
C SER A 124 -6.34 -10.19 -11.96
N ARG A 125 -5.49 -10.76 -12.81
CA ARG A 125 -5.72 -12.10 -13.35
C ARG A 125 -5.55 -13.14 -12.26
N GLU A 126 -6.40 -14.14 -12.28
CA GLU A 126 -6.33 -15.26 -11.34
C GLU A 126 -5.06 -16.08 -11.53
N ASP A 127 -4.45 -16.48 -10.43
CA ASP A 127 -3.28 -17.34 -10.37
C ASP A 127 -3.48 -18.38 -9.27
N LEU A 128 -3.16 -19.64 -9.55
CA LEU A 128 -3.34 -20.75 -8.61
C LEU A 128 -2.45 -20.65 -7.36
N ASN A 129 -1.40 -19.82 -7.39
CA ASN A 129 -0.46 -19.63 -6.30
C ASN A 129 -0.70 -18.35 -5.50
N ILE A 130 -1.62 -17.48 -5.97
CA ILE A 130 -1.92 -16.19 -5.33
C ILE A 130 -3.38 -16.19 -4.89
N PRO A 131 -3.68 -15.93 -3.61
CA PRO A 131 -5.07 -15.77 -3.17
C PRO A 131 -5.82 -14.72 -4.01
N PRO A 132 -7.00 -15.05 -4.52
CA PRO A 132 -7.94 -16.10 -4.18
C PRO A 132 -7.75 -17.47 -4.86
N PHE A 133 -6.61 -17.79 -5.44
CA PHE A 133 -6.28 -19.10 -6.03
C PHE A 133 -7.09 -19.54 -7.24
N GLY A 134 -7.65 -18.65 -8.01
CA GLY A 134 -8.34 -18.83 -9.28
C GLY A 134 -9.23 -20.04 -9.47
N GLY A 135 -10.42 -19.85 -10.02
CA GLY A 135 -11.34 -20.95 -10.36
C GLY A 135 -11.86 -21.83 -9.21
N GLN A 136 -11.41 -21.56 -7.99
CA GLN A 136 -11.76 -22.33 -6.77
C GLN A 136 -12.87 -21.66 -5.95
N ILE A 137 -13.22 -20.43 -6.29
CA ILE A 137 -14.14 -19.61 -5.52
C ILE A 137 -15.34 -19.23 -6.37
N ASP A 138 -16.51 -19.23 -5.76
CA ASP A 138 -17.80 -18.90 -6.38
C ASP A 138 -18.23 -17.45 -6.16
N HIS A 139 -17.29 -16.55 -5.83
CA HIS A 139 -17.56 -15.13 -5.66
C HIS A 139 -16.67 -14.27 -6.57
N LEU A 140 -17.22 -13.12 -6.98
CA LEU A 140 -16.51 -12.17 -7.81
C LEU A 140 -15.31 -11.56 -7.05
N THR A 141 -14.15 -11.61 -7.68
CA THR A 141 -12.96 -10.92 -7.23
C THR A 141 -12.81 -9.63 -8.02
N TYR A 142 -12.71 -8.49 -7.33
CA TYR A 142 -12.51 -7.21 -7.99
C TYR A 142 -11.03 -7.00 -8.32
N GLY A 143 -10.74 -6.42 -9.48
CA GLY A 143 -9.39 -5.99 -9.84
C GLY A 143 -9.10 -4.56 -9.40
N GLY A 144 -7.83 -4.23 -9.18
CA GLY A 144 -7.38 -2.87 -8.92
C GLY A 144 -7.11 -2.55 -7.45
N ILE A 145 -6.95 -1.27 -7.14
CA ILE A 145 -6.75 -0.76 -5.77
C ILE A 145 -8.12 -0.54 -5.14
N TYR A 146 -8.71 -1.59 -4.60
CA TYR A 146 -10.10 -1.60 -4.13
C TYR A 146 -10.28 -1.25 -2.66
N ARG A 147 -9.20 -0.98 -1.93
CA ARG A 147 -9.23 -0.44 -0.56
C ARG A 147 -8.42 0.84 -0.48
N ALA A 148 -8.67 1.61 0.59
CA ALA A 148 -8.03 2.90 0.82
C ALA A 148 -6.51 2.85 0.81
N VAL A 149 -5.92 3.97 0.42
CA VAL A 149 -4.47 4.23 0.45
C VAL A 149 -4.21 5.38 1.41
N SER A 150 -3.18 5.24 2.23
CA SER A 150 -2.73 6.29 3.16
C SER A 150 -1.23 6.54 3.05
N LEU A 151 -0.83 7.77 3.37
CA LEU A 151 0.57 8.18 3.46
C LEU A 151 0.88 8.64 4.87
N ASP A 152 1.86 8.00 5.50
CA ASP A 152 2.34 8.33 6.83
C ASP A 152 3.73 8.95 6.79
N ILE A 153 3.90 10.10 7.44
CA ILE A 153 5.20 10.73 7.65
C ILE A 153 5.57 10.56 9.13
N LYS A 154 6.56 9.72 9.38
CA LYS A 154 6.99 9.34 10.74
C LYS A 154 8.36 9.92 11.05
N GLU A 155 8.63 10.11 12.33
CA GLU A 155 9.98 10.41 12.82
C GLU A 155 10.93 9.25 12.51
N PRO A 156 12.26 9.47 12.49
CA PRO A 156 13.23 8.39 12.24
C PRO A 156 13.10 7.24 13.22
N ALA A 157 12.70 7.55 14.45
CA ALA A 157 12.43 6.56 15.49
C ALA A 157 10.94 6.50 15.79
N TYR A 158 10.34 5.33 15.59
CA TYR A 158 8.89 5.12 15.82
C TYR A 158 8.57 3.69 16.22
N LEU A 159 7.42 3.51 16.86
CA LEU A 159 6.81 2.20 17.09
C LEU A 159 6.17 1.72 15.78
N ARG A 160 6.63 0.58 15.27
CA ARG A 160 6.07 -0.03 14.06
C ARG A 160 4.85 -0.86 14.38
N ASP A 161 4.97 -1.74 15.37
CA ASP A 161 3.91 -2.65 15.78
C ASP A 161 3.80 -2.73 17.30
N VAL A 162 2.57 -2.90 17.78
CA VAL A 162 2.27 -3.18 19.19
C VAL A 162 1.34 -4.39 19.22
N PHE A 163 1.75 -5.44 19.90
CA PHE A 163 0.92 -6.61 20.14
C PHE A 163 0.69 -6.79 21.63
N ILE A 164 -0.58 -6.91 22.03
CA ILE A 164 -1.00 -7.08 23.42
C ILE A 164 -1.59 -8.47 23.60
N GLU A 165 -0.93 -9.29 24.41
CA GLU A 165 -1.43 -10.59 24.82
C GLU A 165 -2.09 -10.46 26.21
N THR A 166 -3.38 -10.76 26.30
CA THR A 166 -4.14 -10.74 27.56
C THR A 166 -4.36 -12.15 28.07
N LYS A 167 -4.34 -12.32 29.40
CA LYS A 167 -4.65 -13.57 30.08
C LYS A 167 -5.95 -13.44 30.90
N ALA A 168 -6.62 -14.57 31.13
CA ALA A 168 -7.88 -14.60 31.85
C ALA A 168 -7.80 -14.07 33.30
N GLU A 169 -6.61 -14.12 33.91
CA GLU A 169 -6.34 -13.66 35.30
C GLU A 169 -6.04 -12.14 35.40
N GLY A 170 -6.22 -11.39 34.30
CA GLY A 170 -5.97 -9.95 34.27
C GLY A 170 -4.52 -9.55 34.04
N ASP A 171 -3.62 -10.49 33.84
CA ASP A 171 -2.26 -10.22 33.40
C ASP A 171 -2.22 -9.94 31.88
N PHE A 172 -1.30 -9.10 31.46
CA PHE A 172 -1.06 -8.84 30.05
C PHE A 172 0.43 -8.70 29.74
N ARG A 173 0.77 -8.96 28.49
CA ARG A 173 2.11 -8.74 27.93
C ARG A 173 1.99 -7.81 26.73
N ILE A 174 2.90 -6.85 26.64
CA ILE A 174 3.00 -5.94 25.50
C ILE A 174 4.31 -6.22 24.78
N TYR A 175 4.18 -6.57 23.49
CA TYR A 175 5.29 -6.72 22.58
C TYR A 175 5.32 -5.51 21.64
N THR A 176 6.47 -4.85 21.53
CA THR A 176 6.63 -3.70 20.65
C THR A 176 7.73 -3.95 19.63
N SER A 177 7.48 -3.57 18.38
CA SER A 177 8.50 -3.49 17.33
C SER A 177 8.81 -2.02 17.09
N THR A 178 10.08 -1.65 17.17
CA THR A 178 10.55 -0.27 16.99
C THR A 178 11.48 -0.17 15.78
N VAL A 179 11.51 1.01 15.16
CA VAL A 179 12.45 1.36 14.08
C VAL A 179 13.27 2.56 14.55
N GLY A 180 14.57 2.57 14.23
CA GLY A 180 15.47 3.70 14.50
C GLY A 180 15.86 3.91 15.96
N LEU A 181 15.39 3.07 16.90
CA LEU A 181 15.84 3.13 18.30
C LEU A 181 17.12 2.31 18.49
N SER A 182 18.12 2.92 19.12
CA SER A 182 19.29 2.17 19.58
C SER A 182 18.90 1.23 20.71
N LEU A 183 19.44 0.00 20.72
CA LEU A 183 19.23 -0.99 21.79
C LEU A 183 19.68 -0.50 23.18
N ILE A 184 20.42 0.61 23.26
CA ILE A 184 20.90 1.21 24.52
C ILE A 184 19.75 1.83 25.35
N HIS A 185 18.57 2.04 24.78
CA HIS A 185 17.41 2.66 25.42
C HIS A 185 16.24 1.71 25.69
N ILE A 186 16.48 0.40 25.74
CA ILE A 186 15.46 -0.55 26.20
C ILE A 186 15.42 -0.43 27.72
N SER A 187 14.55 0.45 28.23
CA SER A 187 14.19 0.41 29.65
C SER A 187 13.41 -0.88 29.93
N GLU A 188 13.75 -1.54 31.03
CA GLU A 188 13.00 -2.70 31.50
C GLU A 188 11.49 -2.38 31.59
N PRO A 189 10.59 -3.32 31.31
CA PRO A 189 9.16 -3.11 31.45
C PRO A 189 8.86 -2.73 32.89
N THR A 190 8.41 -1.49 33.08
CA THR A 190 7.99 -1.00 34.40
C THR A 190 6.77 -1.84 34.82
N ARG A 191 6.98 -2.70 35.80
CA ARG A 191 5.91 -3.48 36.44
C ARG A 191 4.98 -2.47 37.13
N LEU A 192 3.86 -2.14 36.52
CA LEU A 192 2.82 -1.35 37.15
C LEU A 192 2.35 -2.12 38.38
N ARG A 193 2.68 -1.59 39.57
CA ARG A 193 2.10 -2.11 40.82
C ARG A 193 0.60 -1.87 40.78
N ARG A 194 -0.16 -2.91 41.11
CA ARG A 194 -1.60 -2.78 41.43
C ARG A 194 -1.78 -1.69 42.50
N ILE A 195 -2.68 -0.75 42.22
CA ILE A 195 -3.33 0.09 43.22
C ILE A 195 -4.56 -0.68 43.72
#